data_690fb1e9c313453a647c611f6f0c53ec
#
_entry.id   690fb1e9c313453a647c611f6f0c53ec
#
_cell.length_a   1.000
_cell.length_b   1.000
_cell.length_c   1.000
_cell.angle_alpha   90.00
_cell.angle_beta   90.00
_cell.angle_gamma   90.00
#
_symmetry.space_group_name_H-M   'P 1'
#
loop_
_entity.id
_entity.type
_entity.pdbx_description
1 polymer ?
#
loop_
_entity_poly.entity_id
_entity_poly.type
_entity_poly.pdbx_seq_one_letter_code
_entity_poly.pdbx_strand_id
1 'polypeptide(L)' 'AVPGGGPRPDIVIGDRFGAACDQRLVRMVRNAFLKRGYEVQMNRPYAGGYITEHHGRPAYGTHALQIEINRGLYLDERK' A
#
# COMPACT_ATOMS: atom_id res chain seq x y z
N ALA A 1 6.63 -15.97 10.05
CA ALA A 1 5.22 -16.11 9.66
C ALA A 1 4.33 -15.50 10.70
N VAL A 2 3.18 -15.00 10.28
CA VAL A 2 2.21 -14.38 11.16
C VAL A 2 1.23 -15.45 11.64
N PRO A 3 0.93 -15.52 12.94
CA PRO A 3 -0.07 -16.46 13.42
C PRO A 3 -1.41 -16.23 12.70
N GLY A 4 -2.02 -17.29 12.25
CA GLY A 4 -3.30 -17.22 11.58
C GLY A 4 -3.24 -16.87 10.12
N GLY A 5 -2.07 -16.73 9.57
CA GLY A 5 -1.93 -16.43 8.16
C GLY A 5 -0.51 -16.67 7.76
N GLY A 6 -0.17 -16.52 6.53
CA GLY A 6 1.20 -16.65 6.09
C GLY A 6 2.03 -15.43 6.48
N PRO A 7 3.22 -15.30 5.92
CA PRO A 7 4.04 -14.12 6.15
C PRO A 7 3.29 -12.86 5.70
N ARG A 8 3.53 -11.79 6.41
CA ARG A 8 2.95 -10.52 6.00
C ARG A 8 3.64 -10.03 4.75
N PRO A 9 2.93 -9.35 3.86
CA PRO A 9 3.59 -8.69 2.74
C PRO A 9 4.52 -7.58 3.26
N ASP A 10 5.50 -7.24 2.45
CA ASP A 10 6.42 -6.15 2.80
C ASP A 10 5.73 -4.80 2.75
N ILE A 11 4.93 -4.61 1.73
CA ILE A 11 4.27 -3.34 1.43
C ILE A 11 2.79 -3.62 1.14
N VAL A 12 1.91 -2.80 1.70
CA VAL A 12 0.49 -2.80 1.31
C VAL A 12 0.16 -1.41 0.78
N ILE A 13 -0.38 -1.36 -0.42
CA ILE A 13 -0.81 -0.11 -1.02
C ILE A 13 -2.33 -0.06 -0.99
N GLY A 14 -2.88 0.97 -0.37
CA GLY A 14 -4.31 1.15 -0.28
C GLY A 14 -4.76 2.33 -1.14
N ASP A 15 -5.62 2.05 -2.11
CA ASP A 15 -6.22 3.07 -2.97
C ASP A 15 -7.73 3.00 -2.98
N ARG A 16 -8.30 2.40 -1.94
CA ARG A 16 -9.74 2.22 -1.79
C ARG A 16 -10.32 1.43 -2.97
N PHE A 17 -9.62 0.35 -3.35
CA PHE A 17 -10.01 -0.53 -4.44
C PHE A 17 -10.20 0.23 -5.76
N GLY A 18 -9.29 1.18 -6.00
CA GLY A 18 -9.28 1.95 -7.24
C GLY A 18 -10.02 3.26 -7.17
N ALA A 19 -10.71 3.54 -6.06
CA ALA A 19 -11.57 4.73 -5.97
C ALA A 19 -10.82 6.01 -5.62
N ALA A 20 -9.63 5.91 -5.02
CA ALA A 20 -8.94 7.08 -4.46
C ALA A 20 -7.79 7.58 -5.32
N CYS A 21 -7.35 6.82 -6.32
CA CYS A 21 -6.15 7.17 -7.07
C CYS A 21 -6.22 6.62 -8.49
N ASP A 22 -5.70 7.37 -9.45
CA ASP A 22 -5.59 6.92 -10.82
C ASP A 22 -4.73 5.66 -10.89
N GLN A 23 -5.18 4.66 -11.63
CA GLN A 23 -4.50 3.37 -11.68
C GLN A 23 -3.11 3.45 -12.31
N ARG A 24 -2.88 4.42 -13.18
CA ARG A 24 -1.55 4.60 -13.77
C ARG A 24 -0.54 5.01 -12.70
N LEU A 25 -0.97 5.87 -11.80
CA LEU A 25 -0.13 6.30 -10.69
C LEU A 25 0.12 5.15 -9.71
N VAL A 26 -0.93 4.40 -9.40
CA VAL A 26 -0.81 3.23 -8.52
C VAL A 26 0.18 2.23 -9.09
N ARG A 27 0.07 1.94 -10.39
CA ARG A 27 0.99 0.99 -11.03
C ARG A 27 2.43 1.46 -10.96
N MET A 28 2.64 2.74 -11.16
CA MET A 28 3.99 3.29 -11.09
C MET A 28 4.59 3.10 -9.70
N VAL A 29 3.83 3.39 -8.67
CA VAL A 29 4.28 3.23 -7.29
C VAL A 29 4.52 1.76 -6.98
N ARG A 30 3.57 0.90 -7.35
CA ARG A 30 3.69 -0.53 -7.10
C ARG A 30 4.93 -1.10 -7.76
N ASN A 31 5.14 -0.74 -9.03
CA ASN A 31 6.28 -1.26 -9.78
C ASN A 31 7.61 -0.79 -9.21
N ALA A 32 7.64 0.41 -8.64
CA ALA A 32 8.85 0.90 -8.00
C ALA A 32 9.26 0.00 -6.83
N PHE A 33 8.28 -0.46 -6.04
CA PHE A 33 8.57 -1.37 -4.95
C PHE A 33 8.93 -2.77 -5.45
N LEU A 34 8.20 -3.25 -6.45
CA LEU A 34 8.46 -4.57 -7.00
C LEU A 34 9.87 -4.67 -7.59
N LYS A 35 10.33 -3.62 -8.24
CA LYS A 35 11.67 -3.59 -8.82
C LYS A 35 12.75 -3.73 -7.77
N ARG A 36 12.47 -3.31 -6.54
CA ARG A 36 13.43 -3.42 -5.45
C ARG A 36 13.32 -4.74 -4.71
N GLY A 37 12.46 -5.64 -5.18
CA GLY A 37 12.34 -6.97 -4.61
C GLY A 37 11.35 -7.10 -3.47
N TYR A 38 10.55 -6.08 -3.21
CA TYR A 38 9.55 -6.15 -2.15
C TYR A 38 8.30 -6.89 -2.60
N GLU A 39 7.68 -7.55 -1.65
CA GLU A 39 6.37 -8.16 -1.82
C GLU A 39 5.30 -7.10 -1.62
N VAL A 40 4.44 -6.90 -2.60
CA VAL A 40 3.43 -5.84 -2.57
C VAL A 40 2.04 -6.44 -2.66
N GLN A 41 1.17 -6.02 -1.75
CA GLN A 41 -0.25 -6.36 -1.78
C GLN A 41 -1.05 -5.10 -2.02
N MET A 42 -2.18 -5.25 -2.71
CA MET A 42 -3.07 -4.13 -2.96
C MET A 42 -4.30 -4.24 -2.08
N ASN A 43 -4.55 -3.21 -1.26
CA ASN A 43 -5.78 -3.05 -0.49
C ASN A 43 -6.09 -4.10 0.57
N ARG A 44 -5.28 -5.11 0.70
CA ARG A 44 -5.48 -6.13 1.69
C ARG A 44 -4.19 -6.35 2.45
N PRO A 45 -4.26 -6.38 3.75
CA PRO A 45 -5.46 -6.24 4.59
C PRO A 45 -5.97 -4.81 4.75
N TYR A 46 -5.30 -3.81 4.20
CA TYR A 46 -5.69 -2.41 4.40
C TYR A 46 -5.95 -1.73 3.06
N ALA A 47 -7.17 -1.24 2.88
CA ALA A 47 -7.53 -0.54 1.64
C ALA A 47 -7.26 0.96 1.70
N GLY A 48 -6.85 1.47 2.84
CA GLY A 48 -6.60 2.87 3.05
C GLY A 48 -7.44 3.39 4.20
N GLY A 49 -7.10 4.55 4.73
CA GLY A 49 -7.75 5.14 5.86
C GLY A 49 -8.49 6.42 5.50
N TYR A 50 -8.55 7.32 6.48
CA TYR A 50 -9.32 8.56 6.36
C TYR A 50 -8.91 9.40 5.15
N ILE A 51 -7.60 9.54 4.93
CA ILE A 51 -7.10 10.39 3.84
C ILE A 51 -7.57 9.89 2.49
N THR A 52 -7.42 8.58 2.24
CA THR A 52 -7.83 8.02 0.96
C THR A 52 -9.33 8.06 0.78
N GLU A 53 -10.07 7.87 1.87
CA GLU A 53 -11.52 7.86 1.80
C GLU A 53 -12.10 9.25 1.55
N HIS A 54 -11.54 10.27 2.20
CA HIS A 54 -12.11 11.60 2.19
C HIS A 54 -11.50 12.53 1.14
N HIS A 55 -10.27 12.28 0.73
CA HIS A 55 -9.55 13.20 -0.15
C HIS A 55 -9.25 12.65 -1.53
N GLY A 56 -9.28 11.34 -1.72
CA GLY A 56 -9.03 10.77 -3.04
C GLY A 56 -10.22 10.94 -3.96
N ARG A 57 -10.07 11.79 -4.95
CA ARG A 57 -11.10 12.05 -5.97
C ARG A 57 -10.41 12.18 -7.32
N PRO A 58 -9.98 11.05 -7.91
CA PRO A 58 -9.18 11.11 -9.14
C PRO A 58 -9.91 11.77 -10.30
N ALA A 59 -11.23 11.69 -10.35
CA ALA A 59 -12.00 12.35 -11.39
C ALA A 59 -11.85 13.87 -11.36
N TYR A 60 -11.46 14.41 -10.22
CA TYR A 60 -11.23 15.84 -10.05
C TYR A 60 -9.74 16.16 -9.92
N GLY A 61 -8.88 15.22 -10.24
CA GLY A 61 -7.44 15.43 -10.18
C GLY A 61 -6.81 15.31 -8.80
N THR A 62 -7.59 14.88 -7.79
CA THR A 62 -7.06 14.71 -6.44
C THR A 62 -6.85 13.23 -6.18
N HIS A 63 -5.61 12.84 -5.97
CA HIS A 63 -5.26 11.44 -5.74
C HIS A 63 -4.78 11.25 -4.32
N ALA A 64 -5.19 10.14 -3.72
CA ALA A 64 -4.73 9.76 -2.38
C ALA A 64 -4.35 8.29 -2.38
N LEU A 65 -3.25 7.99 -1.72
CA LEU A 65 -2.70 6.65 -1.69
C LEU A 65 -2.10 6.42 -0.32
N GLN A 66 -2.40 5.28 0.27
CA GLN A 66 -1.83 4.92 1.55
C GLN A 66 -0.83 3.79 1.37
N ILE A 67 0.33 3.90 2.01
CA ILE A 67 1.36 2.88 1.91
C ILE A 67 1.68 2.42 3.33
N GLU A 68 1.47 1.14 3.58
CA GLU A 68 1.79 0.51 4.84
C GLU A 68 3.05 -0.32 4.66
N ILE A 69 4.03 -0.11 5.50
CA ILE A 69 5.32 -0.79 5.41
C ILE A 69 5.46 -1.74 6.59
N ASN A 70 5.77 -2.99 6.29
CA ASN A 70 6.01 -3.97 7.33
C ASN A 70 7.16 -3.52 8.21
N ARG A 71 6.93 -3.49 9.53
CA ARG A 71 7.92 -2.99 10.48
C ARG A 71 9.23 -3.75 10.42
N GLY A 72 9.18 -5.02 10.07
CA GLY A 72 10.38 -5.83 9.96
C GLY A 72 11.36 -5.35 8.90
N LEU A 73 10.92 -4.48 7.99
CA LEU A 73 11.82 -3.97 6.96
C LEU A 73 12.71 -2.84 7.46
N TYR A 74 12.30 -2.13 8.50
CA TYR A 74 13.07 -0.97 8.94
C TYR A 74 13.41 -0.98 10.42
N LEU A 75 12.88 -1.92 11.18
CA LEU A 75 13.21 -2.05 12.59
C LEU A 75 14.14 -3.24 12.77
N ASP A 76 15.30 -2.98 13.33
CA ASP A 76 16.21 -4.06 13.68
C ASP A 76 15.96 -4.41 15.15
N GLU A 77 15.21 -5.47 15.34
CA GLU A 77 14.78 -5.84 16.68
C GLU A 77 15.83 -6.57 17.49
N ARG A 78 16.97 -6.82 16.89
CA ARG A 78 18.08 -7.44 17.61
C ARG A 78 18.88 -6.42 18.40
N LYS A 79 18.58 -5.18 18.21
CA LYS A 79 19.28 -4.12 18.94
C LYS A 79 18.63 -3.82 20.29
#